data_a7ae71ce0118f3326702f81ad485e443
#
_entry.id   a7ae71ce0118f3326702f81ad485e443
#
_cell.length_a   1.000
_cell.length_b   1.000
_cell.length_c   1.000
_cell.angle_alpha   90.00
_cell.angle_beta   90.00
_cell.angle_gamma   90.00
#
_symmetry.space_group_name_H-M   'P 1'
#
loop_
_entity.id
_entity.type
_entity.pdbx_description
1 polymer ?
#
loop_
_entity_poly.entity_id
_entity_poly.type
_entity_poly.pdbx_seq_one_letter_code
_entity_poly.pdbx_strand_id
1 'polypeptide(L)'
;MTSKDMTEPKINHVVEALNRGGSPSKVCGSLNWGEFEWLIFEAFRMNGFDVLKGFMFTTSSKRRFQIDVIALKLNMLMSVDCKQWTFPYWSSRVHAASKEHLRRTEALVEHVDRLKAKLPLRGLKRVYLVPVMLTLGDSGLREVEGVPVVSILKLKDFLYRFPDPPSSGFKYYVAHLQ
;
A
#
# COMPACT_ATOMS: atom_id res chain seq x y z
N MET A 1 -18.46 10.75 -19.51
CA MET A 1 -17.76 9.52 -19.07
C MET A 1 -16.50 9.93 -18.34
N THR A 2 -16.44 9.69 -17.04
CA THR A 2 -15.25 10.06 -16.23
C THR A 2 -14.17 9.00 -16.44
N SER A 3 -12.90 9.37 -16.30
CA SER A 3 -11.73 8.48 -16.36
C SER A 3 -11.90 7.20 -15.50
N LYS A 4 -12.77 7.25 -14.49
CA LYS A 4 -13.10 6.16 -13.58
C LYS A 4 -13.87 5.02 -14.28
N ASP A 5 -14.80 5.35 -15.19
CA ASP A 5 -15.67 4.36 -15.84
C ASP A 5 -14.93 3.48 -16.86
N MET A 6 -13.79 3.94 -17.40
CA MET A 6 -12.96 3.17 -18.35
C MET A 6 -11.91 2.29 -17.65
N THR A 7 -11.56 2.62 -16.43
CA THR A 7 -10.50 1.91 -15.65
C THR A 7 -11.03 0.62 -15.03
N GLU A 8 -12.28 0.63 -14.55
CA GLU A 8 -12.88 -0.50 -13.83
C GLU A 8 -13.04 -1.78 -14.68
N PRO A 9 -13.53 -1.73 -15.93
CA PRO A 9 -13.58 -2.91 -16.81
C PRO A 9 -12.19 -3.51 -17.11
N LYS A 10 -11.19 -2.65 -17.29
CA LYS A 10 -9.81 -3.09 -17.56
C LYS A 10 -9.20 -3.78 -16.34
N ILE A 11 -9.47 -3.27 -15.14
CA ILE A 11 -8.99 -3.87 -13.89
C ILE A 11 -9.66 -5.21 -13.64
N ASN A 12 -10.96 -5.33 -13.85
CA ASN A 12 -11.68 -6.59 -13.73
C ASN A 12 -11.10 -7.66 -14.67
N HIS A 13 -10.79 -7.30 -15.91
CA HIS A 13 -10.12 -8.20 -16.85
C HIS A 13 -8.73 -8.63 -16.37
N VAL A 14 -7.96 -7.71 -15.79
CA VAL A 14 -6.64 -8.00 -15.19
C VAL A 14 -6.77 -8.96 -14.01
N VAL A 15 -7.71 -8.72 -13.10
CA VAL A 15 -7.97 -9.60 -11.94
C VAL A 15 -8.37 -11.00 -12.40
N GLU A 16 -9.26 -11.12 -13.38
CA GLU A 16 -9.65 -12.42 -13.94
C GLU A 16 -8.45 -13.16 -14.57
N ALA A 17 -7.64 -12.45 -15.35
CA ALA A 17 -6.47 -13.04 -15.98
C ALA A 17 -5.44 -13.52 -14.95
N LEU A 18 -5.22 -12.77 -13.86
CA LEU A 18 -4.37 -13.18 -12.74
C LEU A 18 -4.94 -14.41 -12.03
N ASN A 19 -6.25 -14.45 -11.77
CA ASN A 19 -6.92 -15.59 -11.14
C ASN A 19 -6.85 -16.87 -11.99
N ARG A 20 -6.76 -16.73 -13.33
CA ARG A 20 -6.55 -17.84 -14.26
C ARG A 20 -5.07 -18.26 -14.40
N GLY A 21 -4.17 -17.70 -13.59
CA GLY A 21 -2.74 -18.03 -13.61
C GLY A 21 -1.92 -17.23 -14.63
N GLY A 22 -2.45 -16.14 -15.14
CA GLY A 22 -1.72 -15.26 -16.05
C GLY A 22 -0.48 -14.66 -15.38
N SER A 23 0.62 -14.53 -16.13
CA SER A 23 1.84 -13.90 -15.64
C SER A 23 1.60 -12.43 -15.29
N PRO A 24 1.88 -11.98 -14.05
CA PRO A 24 1.65 -10.59 -13.64
C PRO A 24 2.34 -9.57 -14.53
N SER A 25 3.58 -9.85 -14.94
CA SER A 25 4.35 -8.97 -15.83
C SER A 25 3.64 -8.77 -17.17
N LYS A 26 3.03 -9.81 -17.71
CA LYS A 26 2.28 -9.73 -18.98
C LYS A 26 0.91 -9.08 -18.79
N VAL A 27 0.18 -9.50 -17.75
CA VAL A 27 -1.20 -9.06 -17.49
C VAL A 27 -1.25 -7.61 -17.03
N CYS A 28 -0.38 -7.22 -16.09
CA CYS A 28 -0.33 -5.86 -15.56
C CYS A 28 0.64 -4.94 -16.32
N GLY A 29 1.45 -5.46 -17.24
CA GLY A 29 2.40 -4.66 -18.02
C GLY A 29 1.71 -3.62 -18.95
N SER A 30 0.44 -3.81 -19.24
CA SER A 30 -0.38 -2.86 -20.00
C SER A 30 -1.03 -1.78 -19.13
N LEU A 31 -0.92 -1.88 -17.80
CA LEU A 31 -1.46 -0.88 -16.87
C LEU A 31 -0.52 0.32 -16.81
N ASN A 32 -1.10 1.51 -16.86
CA ASN A 32 -0.36 2.70 -16.45
C ASN A 32 -0.25 2.76 -14.92
N TRP A 33 0.57 3.71 -14.41
CA TRP A 33 0.79 3.86 -12.97
C TRP A 33 -0.51 4.02 -12.16
N GLY A 34 -1.40 4.88 -12.61
CA GLY A 34 -2.68 5.13 -11.92
C GLY A 34 -3.60 3.92 -11.90
N GLU A 35 -3.60 3.10 -12.97
CA GLU A 35 -4.34 1.84 -13.05
C GLU A 35 -3.74 0.78 -12.12
N PHE A 36 -2.42 0.74 -11.98
CA PHE A 36 -1.76 -0.17 -11.05
C PHE A 36 -2.08 0.18 -9.59
N GLU A 37 -2.02 1.47 -9.21
CA GLU A 37 -2.47 1.92 -7.90
C GLU A 37 -3.95 1.61 -7.63
N TRP A 38 -4.79 1.73 -8.68
CA TRP A 38 -6.21 1.39 -8.58
C TRP A 38 -6.43 -0.11 -8.36
N LEU A 39 -5.68 -0.96 -9.04
CA LEU A 39 -5.70 -2.40 -8.83
C LEU A 39 -5.36 -2.75 -7.36
N ILE A 40 -4.34 -2.11 -6.80
CA ILE A 40 -3.94 -2.30 -5.40
C ILE A 40 -5.05 -1.81 -4.45
N PHE A 41 -5.63 -0.64 -4.72
CA PHE A 41 -6.76 -0.11 -3.96
C PHE A 41 -7.92 -1.11 -3.90
N GLU A 42 -8.34 -1.66 -5.05
CA GLU A 42 -9.41 -2.66 -5.12
C GLU A 42 -9.03 -3.97 -4.41
N ALA A 43 -7.79 -4.41 -4.54
CA ALA A 43 -7.32 -5.62 -3.85
C ALA A 43 -7.45 -5.49 -2.33
N PHE A 44 -7.09 -4.35 -1.74
CA PHE A 44 -7.30 -4.11 -0.30
C PHE A 44 -8.78 -4.04 0.07
N ARG A 45 -9.58 -3.33 -0.74
CA ARG A 45 -11.03 -3.21 -0.51
C ARG A 45 -11.72 -4.57 -0.51
N MET A 46 -11.39 -5.45 -1.47
CA MET A 46 -11.93 -6.82 -1.56
C MET A 46 -11.51 -7.72 -0.38
N ASN A 47 -10.42 -7.37 0.32
CA ASN A 47 -9.97 -8.06 1.54
C ASN A 47 -10.50 -7.40 2.83
N GLY A 48 -11.50 -6.54 2.74
CA GLY A 48 -12.22 -5.95 3.86
C GLY A 48 -11.49 -4.82 4.58
N PHE A 49 -10.64 -4.07 3.85
CA PHE A 49 -10.04 -2.84 4.34
C PHE A 49 -10.87 -1.62 3.91
N ASP A 50 -10.91 -0.61 4.76
CA ASP A 50 -11.27 0.75 4.36
C ASP A 50 -10.06 1.40 3.70
N VAL A 51 -10.23 1.88 2.46
CA VAL A 51 -9.08 2.26 1.61
C VAL A 51 -9.21 3.70 1.13
N LEU A 52 -8.08 4.41 1.12
CA LEU A 52 -7.92 5.74 0.58
C LEU A 52 -6.73 5.78 -0.39
N LYS A 53 -6.93 6.34 -1.59
CA LYS A 53 -5.90 6.50 -2.60
C LYS A 53 -5.38 7.93 -2.65
N GLY A 54 -4.06 8.08 -2.87
CA GLY A 54 -3.43 9.36 -3.19
C GLY A 54 -3.49 10.39 -2.06
N PHE A 55 -3.24 9.98 -0.83
CA PHE A 55 -3.28 10.91 0.30
C PHE A 55 -2.05 11.80 0.34
N MET A 56 -2.30 13.11 0.22
CA MET A 56 -1.26 14.13 0.27
C MET A 56 -1.31 14.93 1.57
N PHE A 57 -0.14 15.20 2.13
CA PHE A 57 0.01 16.05 3.31
C PHE A 57 1.32 16.84 3.26
N THR A 58 1.37 17.92 4.00
CA THR A 58 2.56 18.78 4.11
C THR A 58 2.95 18.85 5.58
N THR A 59 4.20 18.59 5.88
CA THR A 59 4.77 18.66 7.23
C THR A 59 4.97 20.11 7.68
N SER A 60 5.22 20.31 8.97
CA SER A 60 5.60 21.60 9.55
C SER A 60 6.85 22.21 8.89
N SER A 61 7.77 21.38 8.41
CA SER A 61 8.96 21.79 7.63
C SER A 61 8.67 22.11 6.16
N LYS A 62 7.39 22.25 5.78
CA LYS A 62 6.90 22.52 4.41
C LYS A 62 7.24 21.43 3.38
N ARG A 63 7.67 20.25 3.82
CA ARG A 63 7.89 19.12 2.90
C ARG A 63 6.56 18.46 2.58
N ARG A 64 6.27 18.32 1.29
CA ARG A 64 5.07 17.64 0.77
C ARG A 64 5.35 16.15 0.58
N PHE A 65 4.44 15.33 1.08
CA PHE A 65 4.45 13.88 0.90
C PHE A 65 3.14 13.39 0.28
N GLN A 66 3.24 12.26 -0.39
CA GLN A 66 2.09 11.50 -0.88
C GLN A 66 2.26 10.04 -0.45
N ILE A 67 1.18 9.44 0.00
CA ILE A 67 1.04 7.99 0.19
C ILE A 67 0.10 7.49 -0.92
N ASP A 68 0.54 6.49 -1.67
CA ASP A 68 -0.19 6.00 -2.84
C ASP A 68 -1.51 5.35 -2.42
N VAL A 69 -1.48 4.46 -1.44
CA VAL A 69 -2.66 3.82 -0.85
C VAL A 69 -2.53 3.76 0.67
N ILE A 70 -3.59 4.13 1.36
CA ILE A 70 -3.76 3.91 2.80
C ILE A 70 -4.88 2.89 2.98
N ALA A 71 -4.62 1.82 3.74
CA ALA A 71 -5.60 0.78 4.01
C ALA A 71 -5.75 0.56 5.51
N LEU A 72 -6.98 0.72 6.02
CA LEU A 72 -7.33 0.58 7.43
C LEU A 72 -8.15 -0.69 7.65
N LYS A 73 -7.75 -1.48 8.64
CA LYS A 73 -8.55 -2.58 9.17
C LYS A 73 -8.36 -2.67 10.67
N LEU A 74 -9.45 -2.57 11.41
CA LEU A 74 -9.41 -2.43 12.88
C LEU A 74 -8.59 -1.18 13.28
N ASN A 75 -7.51 -1.38 14.01
CA ASN A 75 -6.58 -0.32 14.41
C ASN A 75 -5.24 -0.38 13.66
N MET A 76 -5.14 -1.20 12.62
CA MET A 76 -3.98 -1.30 11.75
C MET A 76 -4.18 -0.45 10.50
N LEU A 77 -3.28 0.49 10.25
CA LEU A 77 -3.25 1.37 9.11
C LEU A 77 -2.00 1.06 8.28
N MET A 78 -2.18 0.41 7.14
CA MET A 78 -1.09 0.17 6.20
C MET A 78 -0.86 1.40 5.33
N SER A 79 0.35 1.93 5.37
CA SER A 79 0.85 2.95 4.44
C SER A 79 1.54 2.21 3.29
N VAL A 80 0.97 2.27 2.10
CA VAL A 80 1.40 1.46 0.96
C VAL A 80 2.08 2.33 -0.09
N ASP A 81 3.29 1.93 -0.47
CA ASP A 81 4.06 2.49 -1.59
C ASP A 81 4.00 1.50 -2.77
N CYS A 82 3.42 1.93 -3.88
CA CYS A 82 3.20 1.10 -5.06
C CYS A 82 4.38 1.20 -6.02
N LYS A 83 4.94 0.06 -6.44
CA LYS A 83 6.07 0.00 -7.36
C LYS A 83 5.77 -0.94 -8.53
N GLN A 84 5.50 -0.38 -9.70
CA GLN A 84 5.27 -1.14 -10.93
C GLN A 84 6.58 -1.72 -11.49
N TRP A 85 7.38 -2.31 -10.60
CA TRP A 85 8.63 -2.92 -10.99
C TRP A 85 8.43 -4.36 -11.41
N THR A 86 9.05 -4.71 -12.53
CA THR A 86 9.21 -6.08 -13.00
C THR A 86 10.60 -6.58 -12.64
N PHE A 87 10.73 -7.88 -12.44
CA PHE A 87 12.01 -8.49 -12.10
C PHE A 87 12.96 -8.56 -13.33
N PRO A 88 14.31 -8.49 -13.17
CA PRO A 88 15.05 -8.29 -11.91
C PRO A 88 15.21 -6.81 -11.56
N TYR A 89 15.00 -6.44 -10.30
CA TYR A 89 15.36 -5.11 -9.83
C TYR A 89 16.49 -5.16 -8.81
N TRP A 90 17.27 -4.09 -8.79
CA TRP A 90 18.47 -3.96 -8.00
C TRP A 90 18.11 -3.79 -6.52
N SER A 91 18.75 -4.56 -5.63
CA SER A 91 18.52 -4.46 -4.19
C SER A 91 18.70 -3.04 -3.66
N SER A 92 19.69 -2.29 -4.16
CA SER A 92 19.91 -0.88 -3.82
C SER A 92 18.71 0.02 -4.08
N ARG A 93 17.97 -0.23 -5.18
CA ARG A 93 16.75 0.52 -5.52
C ARG A 93 15.63 0.23 -4.52
N VAL A 94 15.49 -1.02 -4.10
CA VAL A 94 14.50 -1.42 -3.08
C VAL A 94 14.86 -0.81 -1.74
N HIS A 95 16.14 -0.84 -1.33
CA HIS A 95 16.61 -0.19 -0.10
C HIS A 95 16.33 1.31 -0.07
N ALA A 96 16.67 2.02 -1.15
CA ALA A 96 16.43 3.47 -1.24
C ALA A 96 14.92 3.80 -1.15
N ALA A 97 14.07 3.04 -1.83
CA ALA A 97 12.62 3.23 -1.79
C ALA A 97 12.05 2.90 -0.41
N SER A 98 12.52 1.82 0.25
CA SER A 98 12.09 1.46 1.60
C SER A 98 12.43 2.56 2.61
N LYS A 99 13.63 3.11 2.58
CA LYS A 99 14.05 4.23 3.44
C LYS A 99 13.19 5.47 3.24
N GLU A 100 12.91 5.83 1.99
CA GLU A 100 12.05 6.98 1.71
C GLU A 100 10.59 6.72 2.12
N HIS A 101 10.10 5.48 1.98
CA HIS A 101 8.76 5.12 2.43
C HIS A 101 8.63 5.13 3.96
N LEU A 102 9.66 4.66 4.68
CA LEU A 102 9.72 4.80 6.15
C LEU A 102 9.59 6.26 6.58
N ARG A 103 10.35 7.17 5.97
CA ARG A 103 10.28 8.61 6.27
C ARG A 103 8.88 9.20 6.02
N ARG A 104 8.22 8.77 4.92
CA ARG A 104 6.85 9.20 4.61
C ARG A 104 5.84 8.68 5.63
N THR A 105 5.97 7.41 6.02
CA THR A 105 5.07 6.79 7.03
C THR A 105 5.29 7.39 8.41
N GLU A 106 6.52 7.65 8.81
CA GLU A 106 6.85 8.32 10.06
C GLU A 106 6.25 9.73 10.11
N ALA A 107 6.43 10.51 9.04
CA ALA A 107 5.83 11.84 8.94
C ALA A 107 4.28 11.81 8.93
N LEU A 108 3.65 10.72 8.47
CA LEU A 108 2.21 10.55 8.51
C LEU A 108 1.66 10.45 9.93
N VAL A 109 2.45 10.00 10.91
CA VAL A 109 2.03 9.87 12.33
C VAL A 109 1.39 11.15 12.86
N GLU A 110 2.03 12.29 12.62
CA GLU A 110 1.54 13.61 13.06
C GLU A 110 0.31 14.10 12.29
N HIS A 111 -0.07 13.39 11.24
CA HIS A 111 -1.13 13.80 10.31
C HIS A 111 -2.31 12.81 10.25
N VAL A 112 -2.28 11.77 11.09
CA VAL A 112 -3.32 10.70 11.09
C VAL A 112 -4.71 11.25 11.36
N ASP A 113 -4.85 12.27 12.22
CA ASP A 113 -6.15 12.88 12.51
C ASP A 113 -6.84 13.45 11.27
N ARG A 114 -6.09 13.86 10.24
CA ARG A 114 -6.64 14.31 8.96
C ARG A 114 -7.35 13.21 8.17
N LEU A 115 -7.04 11.94 8.48
CA LEU A 115 -7.69 10.78 7.86
C LEU A 115 -9.09 10.52 8.43
N LYS A 116 -9.44 11.07 9.60
CA LYS A 116 -10.78 10.90 10.24
C LYS A 116 -11.95 11.36 9.37
N ALA A 117 -11.69 12.31 8.47
CA ALA A 117 -12.69 12.77 7.52
C ALA A 117 -12.95 11.78 6.37
N LYS A 118 -12.07 10.77 6.19
CA LYS A 118 -12.07 9.88 5.03
C LYS A 118 -12.07 8.40 5.39
N LEU A 119 -11.64 8.05 6.59
CA LEU A 119 -11.55 6.68 7.10
C LEU A 119 -12.25 6.57 8.47
N PRO A 120 -12.80 5.40 8.83
CA PRO A 120 -13.55 5.19 10.06
C PRO A 120 -12.63 5.07 11.29
N LEU A 121 -11.90 6.13 11.58
CA LEU A 121 -10.98 6.19 12.73
C LEU A 121 -11.67 6.64 14.03
N ARG A 122 -12.95 7.02 13.99
CA ARG A 122 -13.70 7.49 15.15
C ARG A 122 -13.80 6.40 16.21
N GLY A 123 -13.53 6.76 17.45
CA GLY A 123 -13.56 5.83 18.59
C GLY A 123 -12.27 5.04 18.81
N LEU A 124 -11.33 5.07 17.88
CA LEU A 124 -10.01 4.52 18.10
C LEU A 124 -9.15 5.49 18.89
N LYS A 125 -8.49 4.99 19.93
CA LYS A 125 -7.53 5.78 20.75
C LYS A 125 -6.14 5.81 20.13
N ARG A 126 -5.80 4.76 19.36
CA ARG A 126 -4.50 4.63 18.69
C ARG A 126 -4.63 3.77 17.44
N VAL A 127 -3.75 4.01 16.49
CA VAL A 127 -3.56 3.19 15.31
C VAL A 127 -2.09 2.83 15.13
N TYR A 128 -1.84 1.65 14.58
CA TYR A 128 -0.52 1.17 14.20
C TYR A 128 -0.30 1.43 12.71
N LEU A 129 0.64 2.30 12.37
CA LEU A 129 1.00 2.59 10.99
C LEU A 129 2.08 1.61 10.54
N VAL A 130 1.76 0.78 9.57
CA VAL A 130 2.68 -0.22 9.01
C VAL A 130 3.06 0.21 7.59
N PRO A 131 4.34 0.53 7.32
CA PRO A 131 4.81 0.77 5.96
C PRO A 131 4.83 -0.55 5.20
N VAL A 132 4.30 -0.55 3.97
CA VAL A 132 4.28 -1.72 3.09
C VAL A 132 4.70 -1.28 1.69
N MET A 133 5.60 -2.01 1.06
CA MET A 133 5.94 -1.82 -0.36
C MET A 133 5.25 -2.90 -1.19
N LEU A 134 4.43 -2.50 -2.15
CA LEU A 134 3.80 -3.40 -3.11
C LEU A 134 4.49 -3.31 -4.46
N THR A 135 4.88 -4.46 -4.98
CA THR A 135 5.57 -4.57 -6.26
C THR A 135 4.77 -5.41 -7.26
N LEU A 136 4.93 -5.13 -8.54
CA LEU A 136 4.32 -5.94 -9.59
C LEU A 136 4.98 -7.33 -9.66
N GLY A 137 6.30 -7.36 -9.76
CA GLY A 137 7.08 -8.60 -9.78
C GLY A 137 7.47 -9.07 -8.38
N ASP A 138 7.85 -10.35 -8.28
CA ASP A 138 8.38 -10.92 -7.03
C ASP A 138 9.90 -10.72 -6.97
N SER A 139 10.36 -9.98 -5.96
CA SER A 139 11.77 -9.73 -5.73
C SER A 139 12.50 -10.88 -5.04
N GLY A 140 11.76 -11.84 -4.49
CA GLY A 140 12.30 -12.83 -3.54
C GLY A 140 12.63 -12.24 -2.15
N LEU A 141 12.60 -10.90 -2.00
CA LEU A 141 12.80 -10.24 -0.71
C LEU A 141 11.51 -10.29 0.10
N ARG A 142 11.63 -10.66 1.36
CA ARG A 142 10.50 -10.64 2.29
C ARG A 142 10.30 -9.26 2.91
N GLU A 143 11.42 -8.63 3.22
CA GLU A 143 11.45 -7.30 3.82
C GLU A 143 12.75 -6.57 3.49
N VAL A 144 12.74 -5.25 3.61
CA VAL A 144 13.93 -4.41 3.53
C VAL A 144 13.77 -3.26 4.52
N GLU A 145 14.74 -3.07 5.43
CA GLU A 145 14.72 -2.04 6.50
C GLU A 145 13.48 -2.17 7.42
N GLY A 146 12.95 -3.40 7.60
CA GLY A 146 11.73 -3.65 8.34
C GLY A 146 10.44 -3.36 7.58
N VAL A 147 10.53 -2.94 6.30
CA VAL A 147 9.37 -2.74 5.42
C VAL A 147 9.09 -4.04 4.67
N PRO A 148 7.92 -4.67 4.83
CA PRO A 148 7.57 -5.83 4.01
C PRO A 148 7.50 -5.45 2.53
N VAL A 149 8.13 -6.28 1.69
CA VAL A 149 8.13 -6.16 0.23
C VAL A 149 7.28 -7.28 -0.34
N VAL A 150 6.11 -6.94 -0.86
CA VAL A 150 5.08 -7.90 -1.25
C VAL A 150 4.77 -7.77 -2.72
N SER A 151 4.85 -8.86 -3.49
CA SER A 151 4.34 -8.84 -4.86
C SER A 151 2.82 -8.88 -4.88
N ILE A 152 2.21 -8.32 -5.91
CA ILE A 152 0.74 -8.30 -6.07
C ILE A 152 0.13 -9.71 -5.98
N LEU A 153 0.84 -10.74 -6.46
CA LEU A 153 0.40 -12.14 -6.39
C LEU A 153 0.35 -12.69 -4.96
N LYS A 154 1.21 -12.21 -4.09
CA LYS A 154 1.32 -12.66 -2.69
C LYS A 154 0.47 -11.80 -1.75
N LEU A 155 -0.17 -10.75 -2.26
CA LEU A 155 -0.88 -9.77 -1.42
C LEU A 155 -1.98 -10.44 -0.58
N LYS A 156 -2.83 -11.28 -1.18
CA LYS A 156 -3.92 -11.94 -0.47
C LYS A 156 -3.41 -12.82 0.69
N ASP A 157 -2.38 -13.62 0.44
CA ASP A 157 -1.76 -14.46 1.46
C ASP A 157 -1.08 -13.63 2.55
N PHE A 158 -0.39 -12.57 2.16
CA PHE A 158 0.20 -11.61 3.09
C PHE A 158 -0.86 -10.99 4.01
N LEU A 159 -1.96 -10.48 3.46
CA LEU A 159 -3.04 -9.84 4.25
C LEU A 159 -3.75 -10.83 5.17
N TYR A 160 -3.93 -12.08 4.72
CA TYR A 160 -4.55 -13.12 5.53
C TYR A 160 -3.68 -13.55 6.71
N ARG A 161 -2.35 -13.62 6.50
CA ARG A 161 -1.39 -14.06 7.52
C ARG A 161 -0.74 -12.93 8.28
N PHE A 162 -1.08 -11.67 7.98
CA PHE A 162 -0.44 -10.54 8.63
C PHE A 162 -0.77 -10.54 10.13
N PRO A 163 0.22 -10.73 11.01
CA PRO A 163 0.00 -10.73 12.44
C PRO A 163 -0.29 -9.31 12.96
N ASP A 164 -0.75 -9.22 14.20
CA ASP A 164 -0.83 -7.94 14.90
C ASP A 164 0.50 -7.18 14.81
N PRO A 165 0.52 -5.89 14.46
CA PRO A 165 1.75 -5.14 14.18
C PRO A 165 2.86 -5.28 15.23
N PRO A 166 2.59 -5.23 16.56
CA PRO A 166 3.61 -5.48 17.58
C PRO A 166 4.28 -6.86 17.49
N SER A 167 3.58 -7.87 16.95
CA SER A 167 4.07 -9.25 16.85
C SER A 167 4.62 -9.60 15.46
N SER A 168 4.52 -8.68 14.50
CA SER A 168 4.85 -8.95 13.09
C SER A 168 6.34 -9.11 12.80
N GLY A 169 7.19 -8.49 13.62
CA GLY A 169 8.62 -8.33 13.34
C GLY A 169 8.91 -7.23 12.30
N PHE A 170 7.88 -6.64 11.68
CA PHE A 170 8.04 -5.52 10.75
C PHE A 170 8.11 -4.18 11.50
N LYS A 171 8.63 -3.16 10.81
CA LYS A 171 8.62 -1.80 11.32
C LYS A 171 7.18 -1.28 11.39
N TYR A 172 6.84 -0.63 12.51
CA TYR A 172 5.57 0.09 12.66
C TYR A 172 5.77 1.35 13.50
N TYR A 173 4.81 2.25 13.40
CA TYR A 173 4.72 3.46 14.20
C TYR A 173 3.38 3.49 14.91
N VAL A 174 3.31 4.17 16.07
CA VAL A 174 2.07 4.33 16.83
C VAL A 174 1.61 5.78 16.74
N ALA A 175 0.40 6.00 16.29
CA ALA A 175 -0.24 7.30 16.34
C ALA A 175 -1.38 7.27 17.37
N HIS A 176 -1.40 8.26 18.26
CA HIS A 176 -2.50 8.49 19.19
C HIS A 176 -3.48 9.44 18.55
N LEU A 177 -4.77 9.06 18.54
CA LEU A 177 -5.85 9.86 17.98
C LEU A 177 -6.43 10.79 19.05
N GLN A 178 -6.62 12.05 18.69
CA GLN A 178 -7.23 13.07 19.56
C GLN A 178 -8.76 13.10 19.47
#